data_5c1a21c7a7c0e39cfc82678e72f46572
#
_entry.id   5c1a21c7a7c0e39cfc82678e72f46572
#
_cell.length_a   1.000
_cell.length_b   1.000
_cell.length_c   1.000
_cell.angle_alpha   90.00
_cell.angle_beta   90.00
_cell.angle_gamma   90.00
#
_symmetry.space_group_name_H-M   'P 1'
#
loop_
_entity.id
_entity.type
_entity.pdbx_description
1 polymer ?
#
loop_
_entity_poly.entity_id
_entity_poly.type
_entity_poly.pdbx_seq_one_letter_code
_entity_poly.pdbx_strand_id
1 'polypeptide(L)'
;MLTSGDGRALGLDFGTTNSVVAIGGADGGSELVAFDGPLATGAVFRSALCFWHDGAVRGGLAHEAGPWAIAEYLEYPQDSRFIQSFKSVAASPSFEHASVFEKRYRFEDLGRMFLERLVAHAGPQLTDRPARIVIGRPVEYAGARPDPALARERYDKMFADFGAEIHYVHEPLGAAFSYAARLTEPATILVADFGGGTSDFSVVRVAAPGAERRCVPLGSAGIGIAGDRFDYRIIDRLVLPMLGKGGSYRSFDKILEIPRSYFADFADWSRLALMRNRRTM
;
A
#
# COMPACT_ATOMS: atom_id res chain seq x y z
N MET A 1 -12.86 3.94 31.95
CA MET A 1 -11.57 3.48 32.50
C MET A 1 -10.96 2.61 31.43
N LEU A 2 -10.01 3.11 30.67
CA LEU A 2 -9.23 2.31 29.73
C LEU A 2 -8.35 1.41 30.58
N THR A 3 -8.58 0.12 30.52
CA THR A 3 -7.69 -0.88 31.10
C THR A 3 -6.30 -0.65 30.55
N SER A 4 -5.32 -0.49 31.44
CA SER A 4 -3.91 -0.40 31.09
C SER A 4 -3.57 -1.59 30.19
N GLY A 5 -3.37 -1.32 28.89
CA GLY A 5 -2.97 -2.36 27.95
C GLY A 5 -1.69 -3.04 28.44
N ASP A 6 -1.57 -4.30 28.17
CA ASP A 6 -0.47 -5.21 28.54
C ASP A 6 0.94 -4.80 28.01
N GLY A 7 1.11 -3.54 27.62
CA GLY A 7 2.36 -2.99 27.08
C GLY A 7 2.63 -3.36 25.62
N ARG A 8 1.76 -4.17 24.98
CA ARG A 8 1.87 -4.52 23.57
C ARG A 8 1.48 -3.36 22.65
N ALA A 9 2.07 -3.30 21.48
CA ALA A 9 1.72 -2.36 20.43
C ALA A 9 1.66 -3.08 19.09
N LEU A 10 0.75 -2.66 18.21
CA LEU A 10 0.69 -3.10 16.83
C LEU A 10 1.50 -2.15 15.96
N GLY A 11 2.43 -2.67 15.16
CA GLY A 11 3.10 -1.94 14.10
C GLY A 11 2.48 -2.30 12.76
N LEU A 12 2.11 -1.32 11.96
CA LEU A 12 1.63 -1.51 10.60
C LEU A 12 2.47 -0.67 9.64
N ASP A 13 3.21 -1.35 8.79
CA ASP A 13 3.75 -0.77 7.56
C ASP A 13 2.69 -0.96 6.46
N PHE A 14 1.94 0.11 6.19
CA PHE A 14 0.95 0.14 5.10
C PHE A 14 1.62 0.67 3.83
N GLY A 15 2.30 -0.21 3.10
CA GLY A 15 3.00 0.14 1.87
C GLY A 15 2.08 0.24 0.64
N THR A 16 2.57 0.89 -0.42
CA THR A 16 1.84 1.02 -1.71
C THR A 16 1.62 -0.36 -2.35
N THR A 17 2.61 -1.23 -2.27
CA THR A 17 2.60 -2.56 -2.90
C THR A 17 2.38 -3.67 -1.88
N ASN A 18 3.01 -3.59 -0.73
CA ASN A 18 2.99 -4.60 0.32
C ASN A 18 2.73 -3.94 1.66
N SER A 19 2.00 -4.64 2.52
CA SER A 19 1.82 -4.27 3.93
C SER A 19 2.37 -5.35 4.84
N VAL A 20 2.90 -4.94 5.98
CA VAL A 20 3.44 -5.84 7.00
C VAL A 20 2.91 -5.43 8.36
N VAL A 21 2.55 -6.41 9.16
CA VAL A 21 2.05 -6.22 10.53
C VAL A 21 3.00 -6.89 11.51
N ALA A 22 3.33 -6.18 12.59
CA ALA A 22 4.12 -6.71 13.68
C ALA A 22 3.43 -6.45 15.03
N ILE A 23 3.58 -7.37 15.95
CA ILE A 23 3.12 -7.23 17.34
C ILE A 23 4.37 -7.04 18.20
N GLY A 24 4.47 -5.86 18.84
CA GLY A 24 5.54 -5.57 19.79
C GLY A 24 5.16 -6.03 21.18
N GLY A 25 6.04 -6.79 21.83
CA GLY A 25 5.90 -7.24 23.21
C GLY A 25 6.35 -6.20 24.23
N ALA A 26 5.93 -6.36 25.48
CA ALA A 26 6.36 -5.51 26.60
C ALA A 26 7.88 -5.66 26.91
N ASP A 27 8.49 -6.74 26.50
CA ASP A 27 9.93 -7.03 26.59
C ASP A 27 10.79 -6.32 25.55
N GLY A 28 10.16 -5.56 24.64
CA GLY A 28 10.82 -4.87 23.52
C GLY A 28 11.10 -5.77 22.30
N GLY A 29 10.69 -7.04 22.34
CA GLY A 29 10.68 -7.93 21.18
C GLY A 29 9.53 -7.61 20.22
N SER A 30 9.58 -8.12 19.01
CA SER A 30 8.48 -8.03 18.04
C SER A 30 8.36 -9.29 17.22
N GLU A 31 7.15 -9.66 16.88
CA GLU A 31 6.81 -10.81 16.04
C GLU A 31 5.98 -10.34 14.84
N LEU A 32 6.33 -10.85 13.65
CA LEU A 32 5.57 -10.56 12.44
C LEU A 32 4.32 -11.42 12.39
N VAL A 33 3.20 -10.82 12.03
CA VAL A 33 1.97 -11.53 11.73
C VAL A 33 2.14 -12.31 10.43
N ALA A 34 1.93 -13.60 10.48
CA ALA A 34 1.98 -14.46 9.30
C ALA A 34 0.58 -14.68 8.73
N PHE A 35 0.50 -14.74 7.42
CA PHE A 35 -0.73 -14.99 6.66
C PHE A 35 -0.58 -16.31 5.89
N ASP A 36 -1.53 -17.22 6.07
CA ASP A 36 -1.57 -18.48 5.34
C ASP A 36 -2.42 -18.32 4.08
N GLY A 37 -1.83 -17.65 3.09
CA GLY A 37 -2.51 -17.25 1.87
C GLY A 37 -2.59 -18.34 0.80
N PRO A 38 -3.49 -18.19 -0.18
CA PRO A 38 -3.71 -19.19 -1.24
C PRO A 38 -2.52 -19.35 -2.19
N LEU A 39 -1.63 -18.35 -2.25
CA LEU A 39 -0.46 -18.36 -3.13
C LEU A 39 0.84 -18.70 -2.38
N ALA A 40 0.95 -18.30 -1.12
CA ALA A 40 2.10 -18.55 -0.26
C ALA A 40 1.78 -18.18 1.20
N THR A 41 2.44 -18.85 2.13
CA THR A 41 2.48 -18.43 3.55
C THR A 41 3.62 -17.45 3.77
N GLY A 42 3.37 -16.35 4.50
CA GLY A 42 4.39 -15.35 4.81
C GLY A 42 3.85 -14.13 5.55
N ALA A 43 4.75 -13.23 5.93
CA ALA A 43 4.41 -12.01 6.67
C ALA A 43 3.99 -10.84 5.76
N VAL A 44 4.07 -10.99 4.45
CA VAL A 44 3.74 -9.93 3.49
C VAL A 44 2.29 -10.04 3.05
N PHE A 45 1.52 -8.99 3.30
CA PHE A 45 0.14 -8.85 2.84
C PHE A 45 0.11 -7.83 1.69
N ARG A 46 -0.23 -8.27 0.45
CA ARG A 46 -0.28 -7.38 -0.72
C ARG A 46 -1.29 -6.27 -0.51
N SER A 47 -0.93 -5.03 -0.79
CA SER A 47 -1.82 -3.86 -0.67
C SER A 47 -2.76 -3.77 -1.88
N ALA A 48 -3.62 -4.79 -2.00
CA ALA A 48 -4.56 -4.95 -3.10
C ALA A 48 -5.94 -5.34 -2.58
N LEU A 49 -6.97 -4.99 -3.36
CA LEU A 49 -8.37 -5.33 -3.16
C LEU A 49 -8.93 -5.94 -4.45
N CYS A 50 -9.82 -6.89 -4.31
CA CYS A 50 -10.62 -7.43 -5.41
C CYS A 50 -12.09 -7.44 -5.01
N PHE A 51 -12.97 -7.06 -5.94
CA PHE A 51 -14.41 -6.96 -5.74
C PHE A 51 -15.12 -7.77 -6.82
N TRP A 52 -16.27 -8.39 -6.47
CA TRP A 52 -17.12 -9.10 -7.40
C TRP A 52 -18.57 -9.06 -6.94
N HIS A 53 -19.49 -9.34 -7.87
CA HIS A 53 -20.90 -9.45 -7.52
C HIS A 53 -21.17 -10.78 -6.80
N ASP A 54 -21.81 -10.70 -5.63
CA ASP A 54 -22.25 -11.87 -4.87
C ASP A 54 -23.62 -11.59 -4.26
N GLY A 55 -24.64 -12.29 -4.75
CA GLY A 55 -26.02 -12.14 -4.30
C GLY A 55 -26.25 -12.59 -2.85
N ALA A 56 -25.35 -13.36 -2.25
CA ALA A 56 -25.42 -13.78 -0.85
C ALA A 56 -24.94 -12.69 0.12
N VAL A 57 -24.16 -11.72 -0.37
CA VAL A 57 -23.63 -10.62 0.44
C VAL A 57 -24.62 -9.46 0.49
N ARG A 58 -24.83 -8.91 1.69
CA ARG A 58 -25.66 -7.70 1.86
C ARG A 58 -25.11 -6.56 1.01
N GLY A 59 -25.93 -6.06 0.09
CA GLY A 59 -25.52 -5.02 -0.87
C GLY A 59 -24.93 -5.57 -2.17
N GLY A 60 -24.91 -6.90 -2.38
CA GLY A 60 -24.63 -7.56 -3.65
C GLY A 60 -23.18 -7.47 -4.14
N LEU A 61 -22.24 -7.05 -3.28
CA LEU A 61 -20.84 -6.89 -3.63
C LEU A 61 -19.95 -7.47 -2.54
N ALA A 62 -19.23 -8.52 -2.86
CA ALA A 62 -18.20 -9.11 -2.03
C ALA A 62 -16.83 -8.48 -2.31
N HIS A 63 -15.89 -8.64 -1.40
CA HIS A 63 -14.50 -8.21 -1.59
C HIS A 63 -13.51 -9.08 -0.81
N GLU A 64 -12.29 -9.12 -1.32
CA GLU A 64 -11.10 -9.67 -0.67
C GLU A 64 -9.93 -8.71 -0.75
N ALA A 65 -8.95 -8.94 0.12
CA ALA A 65 -7.70 -8.18 0.14
C ALA A 65 -6.47 -9.11 0.14
N GLY A 66 -5.31 -8.50 -0.08
CA GLY A 66 -4.04 -9.20 0.01
C GLY A 66 -3.85 -10.30 -1.04
N PRO A 67 -3.22 -11.42 -0.66
CA PRO A 67 -3.04 -12.58 -1.55
C PRO A 67 -4.36 -13.18 -2.06
N TRP A 68 -5.44 -13.12 -1.26
CA TRP A 68 -6.77 -13.59 -1.65
C TRP A 68 -7.38 -12.73 -2.75
N ALA A 69 -7.19 -11.41 -2.70
CA ALA A 69 -7.61 -10.52 -3.78
C ALA A 69 -6.92 -10.85 -5.11
N ILE A 70 -5.64 -11.25 -5.07
CA ILE A 70 -4.91 -11.66 -6.26
C ILE A 70 -5.43 -12.98 -6.78
N ALA A 71 -5.64 -13.98 -5.91
CA ALA A 71 -6.17 -15.28 -6.29
C ALA A 71 -7.54 -15.16 -6.96
N GLU A 72 -8.45 -14.40 -6.36
CA GLU A 72 -9.79 -14.14 -6.91
C GLU A 72 -9.72 -13.47 -8.28
N TYR A 73 -8.88 -12.45 -8.42
CA TYR A 73 -8.69 -11.77 -9.71
C TYR A 73 -8.13 -12.68 -10.79
N LEU A 74 -7.18 -13.56 -10.45
CA LEU A 74 -6.58 -14.49 -11.42
C LEU A 74 -7.58 -15.56 -11.87
N GLU A 75 -8.49 -15.98 -10.99
CA GLU A 75 -9.51 -16.96 -11.30
C GLU A 75 -10.67 -16.35 -12.12
N TYR A 76 -11.12 -15.14 -11.76
CA TYR A 76 -12.26 -14.47 -12.40
C TYR A 76 -11.92 -13.07 -12.92
N PRO A 77 -10.98 -12.91 -13.85
CA PRO A 77 -10.50 -11.60 -14.27
C PRO A 77 -11.55 -10.77 -15.02
N GLN A 78 -12.60 -11.39 -15.60
CA GLN A 78 -13.66 -10.72 -16.34
C GLN A 78 -14.77 -10.18 -15.44
N ASP A 79 -15.05 -10.88 -14.34
CA ASP A 79 -16.22 -10.64 -13.48
C ASP A 79 -15.81 -9.94 -12.16
N SER A 80 -14.55 -9.61 -12.00
CA SER A 80 -14.00 -8.95 -10.82
C SER A 80 -13.40 -7.57 -11.12
N ARG A 81 -13.30 -6.74 -10.08
CA ARG A 81 -12.65 -5.43 -10.11
C ARG A 81 -11.45 -5.43 -9.18
N PHE A 82 -10.25 -5.45 -9.74
CA PHE A 82 -9.01 -5.40 -8.98
C PHE A 82 -8.52 -3.97 -8.78
N ILE A 83 -8.08 -3.63 -7.57
CA ILE A 83 -7.49 -2.35 -7.20
C ILE A 83 -6.20 -2.61 -6.44
N GLN A 84 -5.11 -2.02 -6.90
CA GLN A 84 -3.82 -2.04 -6.22
C GLN A 84 -3.22 -0.64 -6.16
N SER A 85 -2.13 -0.47 -5.40
CA SER A 85 -1.39 0.81 -5.28
C SER A 85 -2.28 1.99 -4.85
N PHE A 86 -3.43 1.72 -4.20
CA PHE A 86 -4.37 2.78 -3.83
C PHE A 86 -3.81 3.74 -2.76
N LYS A 87 -2.77 3.34 -2.01
CA LYS A 87 -2.04 4.24 -1.11
C LYS A 87 -1.50 5.47 -1.85
N SER A 88 -1.14 5.34 -3.13
CA SER A 88 -0.59 6.44 -3.92
C SER A 88 -1.52 7.64 -4.06
N VAL A 89 -2.83 7.46 -3.88
CA VAL A 89 -3.82 8.56 -3.95
C VAL A 89 -4.18 9.15 -2.59
N ALA A 90 -3.56 8.69 -1.50
CA ALA A 90 -3.86 9.16 -0.14
C ALA A 90 -3.76 10.69 -0.01
N ALA A 91 -2.71 11.29 -0.57
CA ALA A 91 -2.45 12.73 -0.53
C ALA A 91 -2.94 13.48 -1.79
N SER A 92 -3.70 12.84 -2.69
CA SER A 92 -4.12 13.46 -3.94
C SER A 92 -5.43 14.23 -3.78
N PRO A 93 -5.44 15.58 -3.90
CA PRO A 93 -6.69 16.36 -3.86
C PRO A 93 -7.62 16.07 -5.05
N SER A 94 -7.05 15.62 -6.18
CA SER A 94 -7.83 15.28 -7.38
C SER A 94 -8.50 13.90 -7.30
N PHE A 95 -8.15 13.08 -6.31
CA PHE A 95 -8.80 11.81 -6.09
C PHE A 95 -9.98 11.98 -5.13
N GLU A 96 -11.17 11.82 -5.62
CA GLU A 96 -12.40 11.85 -4.82
C GLU A 96 -12.85 10.43 -4.45
N HIS A 97 -12.93 9.52 -5.43
CA HIS A 97 -13.39 8.16 -5.24
C HIS A 97 -12.89 7.23 -6.35
N ALA A 98 -12.83 5.94 -6.05
CA ALA A 98 -12.71 4.87 -7.04
C ALA A 98 -14.10 4.33 -7.37
N SER A 99 -14.38 4.10 -8.66
CA SER A 99 -15.59 3.42 -9.10
C SER A 99 -15.36 1.91 -9.12
N VAL A 100 -16.21 1.18 -8.43
CA VAL A 100 -16.24 -0.27 -8.38
C VAL A 100 -17.65 -0.72 -8.75
N PHE A 101 -17.83 -1.16 -9.98
CA PHE A 101 -19.14 -1.36 -10.57
C PHE A 101 -19.99 -0.08 -10.42
N GLU A 102 -21.16 -0.14 -9.83
CA GLU A 102 -22.07 0.99 -9.62
C GLU A 102 -21.81 1.77 -8.33
N LYS A 103 -20.84 1.32 -7.50
CA LYS A 103 -20.54 1.94 -6.22
C LYS A 103 -19.30 2.84 -6.32
N ARG A 104 -19.24 3.84 -5.43
CA ARG A 104 -18.13 4.77 -5.30
C ARG A 104 -17.51 4.64 -3.90
N TYR A 105 -16.20 4.47 -3.85
CA TYR A 105 -15.44 4.30 -2.61
C TYR A 105 -14.38 5.39 -2.50
N ARG A 106 -14.38 6.10 -1.40
CA ARG A 106 -13.30 7.01 -1.04
C ARG A 106 -12.05 6.24 -0.65
N PHE A 107 -10.93 6.94 -0.49
CA PHE A 107 -9.69 6.33 -0.02
C PHE A 107 -9.88 5.60 1.32
N GLU A 108 -10.49 6.27 2.28
CA GLU A 108 -10.74 5.73 3.61
C GLU A 108 -11.68 4.52 3.61
N ASP A 109 -12.60 4.43 2.67
CA ASP A 109 -13.48 3.28 2.52
C ASP A 109 -12.71 2.06 2.02
N LEU A 110 -11.88 2.24 0.98
CA LEU A 110 -10.98 1.18 0.48
C LEU A 110 -10.01 0.72 1.58
N GLY A 111 -9.46 1.68 2.34
CA GLY A 111 -8.56 1.39 3.45
C GLY A 111 -9.22 0.58 4.55
N ARG A 112 -10.45 0.91 4.96
CA ARG A 112 -11.20 0.13 5.97
C ARG A 112 -11.49 -1.28 5.48
N MET A 113 -11.93 -1.45 4.24
CA MET A 113 -12.17 -2.76 3.64
C MET A 113 -10.89 -3.61 3.59
N PHE A 114 -9.76 -2.98 3.26
CA PHE A 114 -8.45 -3.63 3.29
C PHE A 114 -8.06 -4.09 4.70
N LEU A 115 -8.21 -3.22 5.71
CA LEU A 115 -7.89 -3.53 7.10
C LEU A 115 -8.81 -4.61 7.68
N GLU A 116 -10.09 -4.57 7.35
CA GLU A 116 -11.06 -5.59 7.75
C GLU A 116 -10.61 -6.99 7.31
N ARG A 117 -10.24 -7.15 6.04
CA ARG A 117 -9.77 -8.42 5.50
C ARG A 117 -8.40 -8.82 6.05
N LEU A 118 -7.47 -7.86 6.20
CA LEU A 118 -6.17 -8.10 6.81
C LEU A 118 -6.33 -8.68 8.22
N VAL A 119 -7.18 -8.07 9.05
CA VAL A 119 -7.44 -8.55 10.41
C VAL A 119 -8.12 -9.91 10.40
N ALA A 120 -9.08 -10.13 9.50
CA ALA A 120 -9.77 -11.42 9.38
C ALA A 120 -8.79 -12.55 9.02
N HIS A 121 -7.87 -12.29 8.08
CA HIS A 121 -6.86 -13.27 7.66
C HIS A 121 -5.71 -13.45 8.66
N ALA A 122 -5.43 -12.47 9.51
CA ALA A 122 -4.50 -12.63 10.64
C ALA A 122 -5.06 -13.57 11.73
N GLY A 123 -6.40 -13.70 11.80
CA GLY A 123 -7.09 -14.64 12.68
C GLY A 123 -6.70 -14.48 14.15
N PRO A 124 -6.36 -15.57 14.84
CA PRO A 124 -6.04 -15.54 16.28
C PRO A 124 -4.91 -14.60 16.66
N GLN A 125 -3.97 -14.31 15.76
CA GLN A 125 -2.84 -13.42 16.02
C GLN A 125 -3.28 -11.98 16.34
N LEU A 126 -4.44 -11.53 15.83
CA LEU A 126 -5.00 -10.19 16.06
C LEU A 126 -6.36 -10.21 16.77
N THR A 127 -6.71 -11.31 17.46
CA THR A 127 -7.95 -11.40 18.27
C THR A 127 -7.90 -10.39 19.41
N ASP A 128 -6.79 -10.38 20.17
CA ASP A 128 -6.53 -9.42 21.23
C ASP A 128 -5.71 -8.25 20.69
N ARG A 129 -6.41 -7.28 20.13
CA ARG A 129 -5.75 -6.11 19.53
C ARG A 129 -5.08 -5.27 20.61
N PRO A 130 -3.81 -4.88 20.43
CA PRO A 130 -3.15 -3.92 21.31
C PRO A 130 -3.90 -2.59 21.37
N ALA A 131 -3.84 -1.92 22.51
CA ALA A 131 -4.46 -0.62 22.69
C ALA A 131 -3.77 0.52 21.90
N ARG A 132 -2.58 0.25 21.36
CA ARG A 132 -1.81 1.20 20.54
C ARG A 132 -1.45 0.60 19.20
N ILE A 133 -1.55 1.43 18.14
CA ILE A 133 -1.07 1.10 16.81
C ILE A 133 -0.10 2.16 16.32
N VAL A 134 1.03 1.73 15.80
CA VAL A 134 2.04 2.57 15.14
C VAL A 134 1.97 2.32 13.65
N ILE A 135 1.70 3.37 12.87
CA ILE A 135 1.50 3.29 11.44
C ILE A 135 2.62 4.00 10.72
N GLY A 136 3.28 3.29 9.80
CA GLY A 136 4.25 3.87 8.88
C GLY A 136 3.59 4.83 7.90
N ARG A 137 4.22 5.98 7.68
CA ARG A 137 3.86 6.92 6.62
C ARG A 137 5.11 7.35 5.85
N PRO A 138 5.01 7.64 4.55
CA PRO A 138 6.16 8.12 3.79
C PRO A 138 6.63 9.49 4.30
N VAL A 139 7.88 9.84 4.03
CA VAL A 139 8.42 11.18 4.26
C VAL A 139 7.75 12.16 3.29
N GLU A 140 7.69 11.77 2.01
CA GLU A 140 7.00 12.50 0.94
C GLU A 140 5.93 11.61 0.32
N TYR A 141 4.76 12.19 0.05
CA TYR A 141 3.68 11.48 -0.62
C TYR A 141 3.84 11.50 -2.14
N ALA A 142 3.40 10.43 -2.80
CA ALA A 142 3.34 10.37 -4.26
C ALA A 142 2.36 11.39 -4.84
N GLY A 143 2.63 11.87 -6.06
CA GLY A 143 1.76 12.76 -6.80
C GLY A 143 2.42 14.08 -7.19
N ALA A 144 1.77 14.82 -8.09
CA ALA A 144 2.30 16.10 -8.59
C ALA A 144 2.15 17.24 -7.58
N ARG A 145 1.11 17.20 -6.75
CA ARG A 145 0.80 18.19 -5.72
C ARG A 145 0.20 17.46 -4.52
N PRO A 146 0.99 16.73 -3.76
CA PRO A 146 0.49 16.00 -2.60
C PRO A 146 0.08 16.97 -1.49
N ASP A 147 -1.02 16.64 -0.80
CA ASP A 147 -1.50 17.32 0.39
C ASP A 147 -1.34 16.40 1.61
N PRO A 148 -0.30 16.61 2.44
CA PRO A 148 -0.07 15.78 3.62
C PRO A 148 -1.17 15.89 4.69
N ALA A 149 -1.87 17.04 4.78
CA ALA A 149 -2.97 17.21 5.73
C ALA A 149 -4.18 16.38 5.31
N LEU A 150 -4.51 16.39 4.02
CA LEU A 150 -5.56 15.53 3.46
C LEU A 150 -5.22 14.03 3.65
N ALA A 151 -3.96 13.64 3.40
CA ALA A 151 -3.53 12.28 3.65
C ALA A 151 -3.74 11.90 5.11
N ARG A 152 -3.35 12.74 6.05
CA ARG A 152 -3.54 12.52 7.48
C ARG A 152 -5.00 12.34 7.85
N GLU A 153 -5.88 13.22 7.37
CA GLU A 153 -7.33 13.11 7.59
C GLU A 153 -7.89 11.79 7.08
N ARG A 154 -7.48 11.36 5.87
CA ARG A 154 -7.90 10.10 5.26
C ARG A 154 -7.43 8.88 6.05
N TYR A 155 -6.18 8.90 6.54
CA TYR A 155 -5.66 7.85 7.41
C TYR A 155 -6.42 7.80 8.73
N ASP A 156 -6.67 8.95 9.38
CA ASP A 156 -7.43 8.99 10.63
C ASP A 156 -8.83 8.40 10.45
N LYS A 157 -9.51 8.67 9.31
CA LYS A 157 -10.80 8.06 8.96
C LYS A 157 -10.70 6.57 8.65
N MET A 158 -9.64 6.15 7.99
CA MET A 158 -9.37 4.74 7.66
C MET A 158 -9.24 3.89 8.92
N PHE A 159 -8.60 4.42 9.96
CA PHE A 159 -8.33 3.71 11.21
C PHE A 159 -9.32 4.02 12.34
N ALA A 160 -10.32 4.88 12.13
CA ALA A 160 -11.24 5.33 13.17
C ALA A 160 -11.91 4.18 13.95
N ASP A 161 -12.29 3.11 13.24
CA ASP A 161 -12.98 1.96 13.82
C ASP A 161 -12.02 0.87 14.35
N PHE A 162 -10.70 1.14 14.33
CA PHE A 162 -9.72 0.14 14.76
C PHE A 162 -9.69 -0.05 16.29
N GLY A 163 -10.18 0.94 17.04
CA GLY A 163 -10.32 0.86 18.50
C GLY A 163 -9.01 0.99 19.28
N ALA A 164 -7.96 1.56 18.67
CA ALA A 164 -6.64 1.75 19.26
C ALA A 164 -6.19 3.22 19.22
N GLU A 165 -5.28 3.60 20.11
CA GLU A 165 -4.57 4.87 20.03
C GLU A 165 -3.60 4.84 18.83
N ILE A 166 -3.71 5.81 17.92
CA ILE A 166 -2.97 5.82 16.66
C ILE A 166 -1.75 6.74 16.75
N HIS A 167 -0.58 6.18 16.44
CA HIS A 167 0.67 6.92 16.31
C HIS A 167 1.20 6.77 14.88
N TYR A 168 1.71 7.87 14.30
CA TYR A 168 2.32 7.85 12.98
C TYR A 168 3.83 8.07 13.08
N VAL A 169 4.58 7.27 12.33
CA VAL A 169 6.04 7.39 12.20
C VAL A 169 6.43 7.42 10.72
N HIS A 170 7.56 8.01 10.40
CA HIS A 170 8.10 7.88 9.04
C HIS A 170 8.62 6.46 8.82
N GLU A 171 8.30 5.85 7.67
CA GLU A 171 8.67 4.48 7.30
C GLU A 171 10.19 4.20 7.47
N PRO A 172 11.10 5.08 7.00
CA PRO A 172 12.54 4.85 7.22
C PRO A 172 12.95 4.80 8.70
N LEU A 173 12.19 5.45 9.58
CA LEU A 173 12.48 5.40 11.01
C LEU A 173 12.17 4.02 11.60
N GLY A 174 11.08 3.37 11.12
CA GLY A 174 10.77 1.98 11.50
C GLY A 174 11.91 1.02 11.15
N ALA A 175 12.46 1.13 9.93
CA ALA A 175 13.62 0.36 9.50
C ALA A 175 14.86 0.66 10.34
N ALA A 176 15.08 1.95 10.69
CA ALA A 176 16.18 2.35 11.58
C ALA A 176 16.08 1.71 12.96
N PHE A 177 14.87 1.64 13.55
CA PHE A 177 14.65 0.97 14.83
C PHE A 177 14.97 -0.53 14.78
N SER A 178 14.52 -1.21 13.72
CA SER A 178 14.79 -2.63 13.52
C SER A 178 16.31 -2.91 13.41
N TYR A 179 17.02 -2.07 12.68
CA TYR A 179 18.48 -2.19 12.54
C TYR A 179 19.20 -1.84 13.84
N ALA A 180 18.76 -0.79 14.55
CA ALA A 180 19.34 -0.34 15.81
C ALA A 180 19.31 -1.42 16.91
N ALA A 181 18.31 -2.30 16.89
CA ALA A 181 18.21 -3.41 17.84
C ALA A 181 19.44 -4.35 17.79
N ARG A 182 20.15 -4.39 16.66
CA ARG A 182 21.33 -5.22 16.43
C ARG A 182 22.64 -4.49 16.72
N LEU A 183 22.62 -3.17 16.86
CA LEU A 183 23.82 -2.37 17.11
C LEU A 183 24.21 -2.42 18.59
N THR A 184 25.48 -2.69 18.85
CA THR A 184 26.08 -2.68 20.19
C THR A 184 26.77 -1.34 20.51
N GLU A 185 27.07 -0.54 19.49
CA GLU A 185 27.77 0.75 19.61
C GLU A 185 26.92 1.86 18.96
N PRO A 186 27.10 3.13 19.40
CA PRO A 186 26.49 4.27 18.75
C PRO A 186 26.91 4.40 17.28
N ALA A 187 25.97 4.76 16.40
CA ALA A 187 26.23 4.94 14.97
C ALA A 187 25.35 6.04 14.39
N THR A 188 25.79 6.61 13.28
CA THR A 188 24.91 7.38 12.40
C THR A 188 24.67 6.56 11.14
N ILE A 189 23.42 6.27 10.81
CA ILE A 189 23.03 5.43 9.69
C ILE A 189 22.23 6.24 8.68
N LEU A 190 22.40 5.89 7.40
CA LEU A 190 21.51 6.31 6.32
C LEU A 190 20.57 5.14 6.03
N VAL A 191 19.27 5.38 6.14
CA VAL A 191 18.22 4.46 5.71
C VAL A 191 17.73 4.93 4.36
N ALA A 192 17.71 4.02 3.38
CA ALA A 192 17.11 4.23 2.07
C ALA A 192 16.00 3.20 1.90
N ASP A 193 14.76 3.67 1.82
CA ASP A 193 13.56 2.87 1.66
C ASP A 193 13.01 3.06 0.24
N PHE A 194 13.03 1.99 -0.55
CA PHE A 194 12.52 1.96 -1.91
C PHE A 194 11.21 1.18 -1.96
N GLY A 195 10.09 1.90 -1.83
CA GLY A 195 8.75 1.34 -1.89
C GLY A 195 8.23 1.13 -3.32
N GLY A 196 6.91 0.95 -3.45
CA GLY A 196 6.21 0.95 -4.74
C GLY A 196 5.97 2.38 -5.26
N GLY A 197 5.52 3.29 -4.40
CA GLY A 197 5.14 4.65 -4.77
C GLY A 197 6.18 5.72 -4.48
N THR A 198 6.97 5.57 -3.41
CA THR A 198 7.96 6.55 -2.91
C THR A 198 9.31 5.91 -2.66
N SER A 199 10.35 6.71 -2.76
CA SER A 199 11.69 6.40 -2.27
C SER A 199 12.04 7.41 -1.19
N ASP A 200 12.22 6.93 0.05
CA ASP A 200 12.38 7.73 1.23
C ASP A 200 13.76 7.51 1.84
N PHE A 201 14.39 8.59 2.29
CA PHE A 201 15.73 8.58 2.87
C PHE A 201 15.68 9.24 4.24
N SER A 202 16.37 8.66 5.21
CA SER A 202 16.53 9.26 6.53
C SER A 202 17.93 9.04 7.08
N VAL A 203 18.53 10.09 7.62
CA VAL A 203 19.75 10.01 8.43
C VAL A 203 19.34 9.93 9.89
N VAL A 204 19.73 8.87 10.57
CA VAL A 204 19.33 8.58 11.94
C VAL A 204 20.57 8.36 12.80
N ARG A 205 20.63 9.06 13.93
CA ARG A 205 21.62 8.79 14.97
C ARG A 205 21.07 7.72 15.90
N VAL A 206 21.80 6.62 16.01
CA VAL A 206 21.53 5.52 16.95
C VAL A 206 22.43 5.68 18.15
N ALA A 207 21.84 5.80 19.33
CA ALA A 207 22.57 5.89 20.60
C ALA A 207 22.98 4.49 21.12
N ALA A 208 23.79 4.46 22.17
CA ALA A 208 24.16 3.21 22.83
C ALA A 208 22.92 2.43 23.35
N PRO A 209 23.00 1.10 23.50
CA PRO A 209 21.99 0.32 24.18
C PRO A 209 21.63 0.90 25.56
N GLY A 210 20.32 0.93 25.89
CA GLY A 210 19.82 1.48 27.16
C GLY A 210 19.62 3.00 27.18
N ALA A 211 19.93 3.74 26.13
CA ALA A 211 19.61 5.16 26.05
C ALA A 211 18.09 5.38 25.96
N GLU A 212 17.58 6.42 26.64
CA GLU A 212 16.16 6.80 26.64
C GLU A 212 15.59 6.98 25.21
N ARG A 213 16.38 7.61 24.35
CA ARG A 213 16.06 7.77 22.92
C ARG A 213 17.07 7.03 22.07
N ARG A 214 16.73 5.81 21.71
CA ARG A 214 17.61 4.93 20.93
C ARG A 214 17.87 5.45 19.52
N CYS A 215 16.87 5.98 18.83
CA CYS A 215 16.96 6.51 17.48
C CYS A 215 16.51 7.96 17.44
N VAL A 216 17.34 8.83 16.89
CA VAL A 216 17.05 10.26 16.71
C VAL A 216 17.19 10.60 15.23
N PRO A 217 16.12 10.96 14.52
CA PRO A 217 16.22 11.40 13.14
C PRO A 217 16.98 12.74 13.07
N LEU A 218 17.96 12.83 12.19
CA LEU A 218 18.75 14.03 11.92
C LEU A 218 18.24 14.79 10.71
N GLY A 219 17.65 14.09 9.74
CA GLY A 219 17.06 14.64 8.54
C GLY A 219 16.42 13.56 7.70
N SER A 220 15.43 13.94 6.90
CA SER A 220 14.74 13.03 5.99
C SER A 220 14.43 13.76 4.69
N ALA A 221 14.43 13.03 3.58
CA ALA A 221 14.00 13.49 2.25
C ALA A 221 13.33 12.33 1.53
N GLY A 222 12.42 12.64 0.60
CA GLY A 222 11.72 11.63 -0.17
C GLY A 222 11.43 12.11 -1.59
N ILE A 223 11.14 11.18 -2.48
CA ILE A 223 10.66 11.45 -3.83
C ILE A 223 9.52 10.49 -4.18
N GLY A 224 8.51 10.99 -4.89
CA GLY A 224 7.38 10.21 -5.38
C GLY A 224 7.71 9.37 -6.64
N ILE A 225 8.87 8.72 -6.67
CA ILE A 225 9.35 7.86 -7.75
C ILE A 225 9.95 6.61 -7.13
N ALA A 226 9.37 5.44 -7.45
CA ALA A 226 9.81 4.15 -6.92
C ALA A 226 9.39 2.99 -7.84
N GLY A 227 9.17 1.79 -7.30
CA GLY A 227 8.92 0.55 -8.03
C GLY A 227 7.87 0.65 -9.12
N ASP A 228 6.70 1.22 -8.85
CA ASP A 228 5.61 1.37 -9.83
C ASP A 228 6.07 2.17 -11.07
N ARG A 229 7.02 3.11 -10.89
CA ARG A 229 7.59 3.89 -12.00
C ARG A 229 8.62 3.10 -12.79
N PHE A 230 9.32 2.18 -12.14
CA PHE A 230 10.24 1.27 -12.83
C PHE A 230 9.45 0.25 -13.67
N ASP A 231 8.41 -0.33 -13.11
CA ASP A 231 7.48 -1.23 -13.81
C ASP A 231 6.86 -0.53 -15.03
N TYR A 232 6.37 0.71 -14.84
CA TYR A 232 5.90 1.53 -15.94
C TYR A 232 6.93 1.65 -17.07
N ARG A 233 8.20 1.93 -16.74
CA ARG A 233 9.26 2.09 -17.75
C ARG A 233 9.59 0.78 -18.47
N ILE A 234 9.55 -0.33 -17.75
CA ILE A 234 9.76 -1.66 -18.34
C ILE A 234 8.62 -1.97 -19.31
N ILE A 235 7.40 -1.82 -18.89
CA ILE A 235 6.22 -2.04 -19.75
C ILE A 235 6.28 -1.11 -20.97
N ASP A 236 6.48 0.18 -20.75
CA ASP A 236 6.46 1.19 -21.81
C ASP A 236 7.54 0.97 -22.88
N ARG A 237 8.74 0.56 -22.47
CA ARG A 237 9.90 0.45 -23.35
C ARG A 237 10.13 -0.95 -23.94
N LEU A 238 9.73 -1.99 -23.22
CA LEU A 238 10.03 -3.37 -23.63
C LEU A 238 8.78 -4.13 -24.06
N VAL A 239 7.66 -3.97 -23.35
CA VAL A 239 6.44 -4.73 -23.62
C VAL A 239 5.57 -4.07 -24.69
N LEU A 240 5.28 -2.77 -24.54
CA LEU A 240 4.37 -2.07 -25.45
C LEU A 240 4.83 -2.00 -26.90
N PRO A 241 6.13 -1.91 -27.24
CA PRO A 241 6.58 -2.03 -28.62
C PRO A 241 6.23 -3.39 -29.24
N MET A 242 6.28 -4.47 -28.45
CA MET A 242 5.87 -5.81 -28.91
C MET A 242 4.36 -5.91 -29.17
N LEU A 243 3.57 -5.05 -28.53
CA LEU A 243 2.12 -4.92 -28.70
C LEU A 243 1.73 -3.88 -29.76
N GLY A 244 2.71 -3.32 -30.48
CA GLY A 244 2.48 -2.40 -31.58
C GLY A 244 2.66 -0.91 -31.28
N LYS A 245 3.14 -0.53 -30.09
CA LYS A 245 3.47 0.88 -29.79
C LYS A 245 4.58 1.38 -30.71
N GLY A 246 4.33 2.52 -31.39
CA GLY A 246 5.23 3.07 -32.40
C GLY A 246 5.09 2.42 -33.78
N GLY A 247 4.17 1.48 -33.92
CA GLY A 247 3.83 0.88 -35.22
C GLY A 247 2.77 1.69 -35.97
N SER A 248 2.41 1.18 -37.14
CA SER A 248 1.40 1.78 -38.02
C SER A 248 0.37 0.73 -38.44
N TYR A 249 -0.80 1.19 -38.83
CA TYR A 249 -1.85 0.35 -39.40
C TYR A 249 -2.38 0.98 -40.69
N ARG A 250 -2.92 0.14 -41.58
CA ARG A 250 -3.55 0.61 -42.81
C ARG A 250 -5.05 0.84 -42.55
N SER A 251 -5.53 2.02 -42.86
CA SER A 251 -6.93 2.37 -42.87
C SER A 251 -7.28 2.89 -44.27
N PHE A 252 -8.05 2.11 -45.05
CA PHE A 252 -8.28 2.33 -46.47
C PHE A 252 -6.95 2.45 -47.22
N ASP A 253 -6.68 3.56 -47.89
CA ASP A 253 -5.46 3.81 -48.67
C ASP A 253 -4.38 4.58 -47.87
N LYS A 254 -4.57 4.78 -46.57
CA LYS A 254 -3.64 5.54 -45.72
C LYS A 254 -2.96 4.63 -44.71
N ILE A 255 -1.66 4.89 -44.50
CA ILE A 255 -0.91 4.34 -43.38
C ILE A 255 -0.96 5.36 -42.25
N LEU A 256 -1.47 4.98 -41.10
CA LEU A 256 -1.63 5.81 -39.91
C LEU A 256 -0.82 5.21 -38.77
N GLU A 257 -0.21 6.09 -37.95
CA GLU A 257 0.42 5.63 -36.70
C GLU A 257 -0.65 5.16 -35.70
N ILE A 258 -0.34 4.09 -34.95
CA ILE A 258 -1.19 3.65 -33.85
C ILE A 258 -1.16 4.73 -32.77
N PRO A 259 -2.31 5.30 -32.36
CA PRO A 259 -2.35 6.39 -31.39
C PRO A 259 -1.68 6.00 -30.06
N ARG A 260 -0.77 6.85 -29.58
CA ARG A 260 -0.05 6.63 -28.32
C ARG A 260 -1.00 6.51 -27.12
N SER A 261 -2.17 7.12 -27.19
CA SER A 261 -3.21 7.05 -26.15
C SER A 261 -3.72 5.63 -25.89
N TYR A 262 -3.68 4.73 -26.87
CA TYR A 262 -4.04 3.32 -26.65
C TYR A 262 -3.13 2.60 -25.67
N PHE A 263 -1.88 3.07 -25.55
CA PHE A 263 -0.87 2.43 -24.71
C PHE A 263 -0.65 3.17 -23.38
N ALA A 264 -1.21 4.39 -23.21
CA ALA A 264 -0.96 5.23 -22.05
C ALA A 264 -1.46 4.59 -20.74
N ASP A 265 -2.56 3.85 -20.82
CA ASP A 265 -3.20 3.24 -19.66
C ASP A 265 -2.61 1.86 -19.29
N PHE A 266 -1.96 1.17 -20.27
CA PHE A 266 -1.34 -0.14 -20.03
C PHE A 266 -0.16 -0.10 -19.07
N ALA A 267 0.60 0.96 -19.10
CA ALA A 267 1.80 1.08 -18.32
C ALA A 267 1.56 1.68 -16.91
N ASP A 268 0.35 2.15 -16.64
CA ASP A 268 -0.03 2.76 -15.36
C ASP A 268 -1.02 1.85 -14.62
N TRP A 269 -0.58 1.21 -13.55
CA TRP A 269 -1.40 0.30 -12.76
C TRP A 269 -2.70 0.94 -12.24
N SER A 270 -2.67 2.22 -11.94
CA SER A 270 -3.87 2.97 -11.51
C SER A 270 -4.90 3.12 -12.63
N ARG A 271 -4.47 3.06 -13.87
CA ARG A 271 -5.29 3.23 -15.08
C ARG A 271 -5.68 1.91 -15.75
N LEU A 272 -4.96 0.83 -15.50
CA LEU A 272 -5.28 -0.49 -16.08
C LEU A 272 -6.74 -0.87 -15.90
N ALA A 273 -7.31 -0.49 -14.79
CA ALA A 273 -8.71 -0.72 -14.50
C ALA A 273 -9.68 0.12 -15.35
N LEU A 274 -9.23 1.25 -15.91
CA LEU A 274 -10.02 2.09 -16.81
C LEU A 274 -10.08 1.52 -18.23
N MET A 275 -9.21 0.57 -18.57
CA MET A 275 -9.17 -0.08 -19.89
C MET A 275 -10.37 -0.99 -20.17
N ARG A 276 -11.15 -1.37 -19.15
CA ARG A 276 -12.40 -2.13 -19.31
C ARG A 276 -13.60 -1.30 -19.78
N ASN A 277 -13.37 -0.06 -20.21
CA ASN A 277 -14.46 0.70 -20.74
C ASN A 277 -14.72 0.33 -22.23
N ARG A 278 -16.00 0.33 -22.64
CA ARG A 278 -16.46 -0.08 -23.99
C ARG A 278 -15.75 0.59 -25.18
N ARG A 279 -14.86 1.57 -24.93
CA ARG A 279 -14.07 2.25 -25.97
C ARG A 279 -12.72 1.60 -26.20
N THR A 280 -12.30 0.68 -25.34
CA THR A 280 -11.00 -0.01 -25.40
C THR A 280 -11.11 -1.51 -25.65
N MET A 281 -12.32 -2.05 -25.68
CA MET A 281 -12.66 -3.34 -26.27
C MET A 281 -13.12 -3.08 -27.72
#